data_e392a600fcc052351167c4a3782ca53f
#
_entry.id   e392a600fcc052351167c4a3782ca53f
#
_cell.length_a   1.000
_cell.length_b   1.000
_cell.length_c   1.000
_cell.angle_alpha   90.00
_cell.angle_beta   90.00
_cell.angle_gamma   90.00
#
_symmetry.space_group_name_H-M   'P 1'
#
loop_
_entity.id
_entity.type
_entity.pdbx_description
1 polymer ?
#
loop_
_entity_poly.entity_id
_entity_poly.type
_entity_poly.pdbx_seq_one_letter_code
_entity_poly.pdbx_strand_id
1 'polypeptide(L)'
;MRQYLDLMEHILADGVEKHDRTGTGTLSVFGYQMRFRLADGFPLLTTKKLHLKSIIHELLWFLAGDTNIKYLKDHGVRIWDEWADERGDLGPVYGHQWRSWPAKDGQTIDQISHLIEMIKRNPDSRRLIVTAWNPADVDKMALPPCHCLFQFYVAEGRLSCQLYQRSADVFLGVPFNIASYALLTLMVAQVTGLKPGEFIHTFGDAHLYLNHLEQARLQLSRAPRALPTMTINSDVKDIFAFRYEDFTLSHYDPHPHIKAEVAV
;
A
#
# COMPACT_ATOMS: atom_id res chain seq x y z
N MET A 1 -6.77 7.53 -12.83
CA MET A 1 -5.61 8.11 -12.06
C MET A 1 -5.70 9.62 -11.83
N ARG A 2 -6.79 10.28 -12.27
CA ARG A 2 -6.97 11.72 -12.02
C ARG A 2 -7.02 12.05 -10.52
N GLN A 3 -7.65 11.19 -9.72
CA GLN A 3 -7.78 11.34 -8.26
C GLN A 3 -6.42 11.59 -7.57
N TYR A 4 -5.36 10.90 -8.00
CA TYR A 4 -4.01 11.07 -7.46
C TYR A 4 -3.42 12.43 -7.88
N LEU A 5 -3.63 12.86 -9.12
CA LEU A 5 -3.18 14.18 -9.58
C LEU A 5 -3.92 15.30 -8.86
N ASP A 6 -5.23 15.14 -8.65
CA ASP A 6 -6.05 16.09 -7.89
C ASP A 6 -5.55 16.28 -6.46
N LEU A 7 -5.11 15.19 -5.79
CA LEU A 7 -4.46 15.30 -4.48
C LEU A 7 -3.16 16.10 -4.54
N MET A 8 -2.32 15.85 -5.55
CA MET A 8 -1.07 16.59 -5.74
C MET A 8 -1.32 18.08 -6.01
N GLU A 9 -2.28 18.39 -6.88
CA GLU A 9 -2.71 19.77 -7.16
C GLU A 9 -3.22 20.45 -5.90
N HIS A 10 -4.06 19.76 -5.11
CA HIS A 10 -4.57 20.27 -3.83
C HIS A 10 -3.44 20.58 -2.84
N ILE A 11 -2.46 19.70 -2.67
CA ILE A 11 -1.32 19.97 -1.78
C ILE A 11 -0.52 21.18 -2.25
N LEU A 12 -0.28 21.31 -3.56
CA LEU A 12 0.48 22.44 -4.11
C LEU A 12 -0.27 23.77 -3.96
N ALA A 13 -1.61 23.75 -3.99
CA ALA A 13 -2.44 24.95 -3.90
C ALA A 13 -2.73 25.37 -2.45
N ASP A 14 -3.06 24.41 -1.58
CA ASP A 14 -3.64 24.65 -0.26
C ASP A 14 -2.79 24.09 0.89
N GLY A 15 -1.67 23.42 0.56
CA GLY A 15 -0.78 22.81 1.56
C GLY A 15 -0.09 23.84 2.44
N VAL A 16 0.02 23.51 3.72
CA VAL A 16 0.74 24.30 4.71
C VAL A 16 2.17 23.76 4.84
N GLU A 17 3.15 24.68 4.83
CA GLU A 17 4.55 24.30 5.04
C GLU A 17 4.76 23.84 6.48
N LYS A 18 5.38 22.68 6.65
CA LYS A 18 5.70 22.09 7.95
C LYS A 18 7.14 21.62 8.00
N HIS A 19 7.73 21.71 9.18
CA HIS A 19 8.97 21.02 9.48
C HIS A 19 8.68 19.54 9.74
N ASP A 20 9.62 18.69 9.36
CA ASP A 20 9.55 17.26 9.56
C ASP A 20 10.84 16.69 10.19
N ARG A 21 10.82 15.42 10.56
CA ARG A 21 11.95 14.73 11.19
C ARG A 21 13.22 14.74 10.33
N THR A 22 13.07 14.73 9.01
CA THR A 22 14.21 14.67 8.07
C THR A 22 14.88 16.02 7.87
N GLY A 23 14.27 17.13 8.31
CA GLY A 23 14.74 18.49 8.09
C GLY A 23 14.54 19.01 6.66
N THR A 24 13.97 18.20 5.76
CA THR A 24 13.69 18.60 4.37
C THR A 24 12.54 19.59 4.28
N GLY A 25 11.55 19.47 5.16
CA GLY A 25 10.29 20.22 5.13
C GLY A 25 9.28 19.65 4.13
N THR A 26 8.01 19.93 4.38
CA THR A 26 6.90 19.43 3.57
C THR A 26 5.85 20.52 3.32
N LEU A 27 5.13 20.41 2.19
CA LEU A 27 3.78 20.99 2.04
C LEU A 27 2.77 19.90 2.40
N SER A 28 1.84 20.16 3.31
CA SER A 28 0.95 19.17 3.89
C SER A 28 -0.49 19.65 3.92
N VAL A 29 -1.42 18.72 3.67
CA VAL A 29 -2.85 18.85 3.95
C VAL A 29 -3.26 17.73 4.92
N PHE A 30 -4.26 17.99 5.77
CA PHE A 30 -4.74 17.02 6.73
C PHE A 30 -6.16 16.57 6.37
N GLY A 31 -6.28 15.26 6.12
CA GLY A 31 -7.55 14.65 5.72
C GLY A 31 -7.80 14.77 4.22
N TYR A 32 -7.73 13.64 3.51
CA TYR A 32 -8.09 13.54 2.10
C TYR A 32 -8.53 12.10 1.79
N GLN A 33 -9.33 11.91 0.74
CA GLN A 33 -9.74 10.58 0.32
C GLN A 33 -9.74 10.46 -1.20
N MET A 34 -9.18 9.37 -1.70
CA MET A 34 -9.25 8.97 -3.11
C MET A 34 -10.04 7.67 -3.26
N ARG A 35 -10.65 7.47 -4.43
CA ARG A 35 -11.42 6.27 -4.74
C ARG A 35 -11.09 5.75 -6.13
N PHE A 36 -10.81 4.45 -6.22
CA PHE A 36 -10.42 3.76 -7.45
C PHE A 36 -11.37 2.58 -7.70
N ARG A 37 -12.10 2.60 -8.78
CA ARG A 37 -12.93 1.46 -9.20
C ARG A 37 -12.02 0.44 -9.90
N LEU A 38 -11.90 -0.76 -9.32
CA LEU A 38 -10.99 -1.79 -9.86
C LEU A 38 -11.49 -2.40 -11.18
N ALA A 39 -12.77 -2.19 -11.50
CA ALA A 39 -13.34 -2.53 -12.81
C ALA A 39 -12.81 -1.64 -13.96
N ASP A 40 -12.30 -0.44 -13.66
CA ASP A 40 -11.78 0.48 -14.67
C ASP A 40 -10.34 0.14 -15.08
N GLY A 41 -9.70 -0.81 -14.41
CA GLY A 41 -8.31 -1.25 -14.61
C GLY A 41 -7.51 -1.25 -13.31
N PHE A 42 -6.29 -1.75 -13.37
CA PHE A 42 -5.39 -1.78 -12.22
C PHE A 42 -4.78 -0.38 -11.99
N PRO A 43 -4.94 0.22 -10.77
CA PRO A 43 -4.55 1.60 -10.53
C PRO A 43 -3.03 1.75 -10.32
N LEU A 44 -2.25 1.37 -11.32
CA LEU A 44 -0.82 1.64 -11.42
C LEU A 44 -0.59 2.93 -12.20
N LEU A 45 0.11 3.89 -11.61
CA LEU A 45 0.30 5.22 -12.23
C LEU A 45 0.88 5.14 -13.63
N THR A 46 0.33 5.94 -14.54
CA THR A 46 0.82 6.08 -15.92
C THR A 46 1.54 7.41 -16.14
N THR A 47 1.42 8.38 -15.25
CA THR A 47 2.13 9.67 -15.36
C THR A 47 3.61 9.60 -14.96
N LYS A 48 4.03 8.53 -14.33
CA LYS A 48 5.43 8.10 -14.19
C LYS A 48 5.49 6.58 -14.07
N LYS A 49 6.57 5.98 -14.57
CA LYS A 49 6.80 4.53 -14.46
C LYS A 49 7.10 4.15 -13.01
N LEU A 50 6.41 3.12 -12.52
CA LEU A 50 6.63 2.51 -11.20
C LEU A 50 7.30 1.14 -11.33
N HIS A 51 8.01 0.73 -10.27
CA HIS A 51 8.68 -0.56 -10.20
C HIS A 51 7.75 -1.60 -9.58
N LEU A 52 6.84 -2.17 -10.39
CA LEU A 52 5.82 -3.14 -9.94
C LEU A 52 6.42 -4.35 -9.20
N LYS A 53 7.61 -4.82 -9.62
CA LYS A 53 8.29 -5.94 -8.97
C LYS A 53 8.47 -5.70 -7.47
N SER A 54 8.91 -4.49 -7.07
CA SER A 54 9.05 -4.15 -5.65
C SER A 54 7.71 -4.16 -4.91
N ILE A 55 6.64 -3.66 -5.54
CA ILE A 55 5.30 -3.63 -4.96
C ILE A 55 4.79 -5.06 -4.68
N ILE A 56 4.93 -5.96 -5.64
CA ILE A 56 4.48 -7.35 -5.49
C ILE A 56 5.29 -8.06 -4.40
N HIS A 57 6.62 -8.00 -4.44
CA HIS A 57 7.46 -8.68 -3.45
C HIS A 57 7.25 -8.13 -2.04
N GLU A 58 7.07 -6.82 -1.87
CA GLU A 58 6.76 -6.22 -0.57
C GLU A 58 5.44 -6.75 -0.01
N LEU A 59 4.37 -6.80 -0.83
CA LEU A 59 3.08 -7.33 -0.40
C LEU A 59 3.17 -8.81 -0.02
N LEU A 60 3.86 -9.63 -0.80
CA LEU A 60 4.09 -11.05 -0.49
C LEU A 60 4.89 -11.21 0.80
N TRP A 61 5.87 -10.37 1.03
CA TRP A 61 6.68 -10.35 2.24
C TRP A 61 5.85 -9.98 3.48
N PHE A 62 4.95 -8.97 3.39
CA PHE A 62 3.99 -8.68 4.45
C PHE A 62 3.07 -9.87 4.74
N LEU A 63 2.52 -10.51 3.70
CA LEU A 63 1.63 -11.67 3.84
C LEU A 63 2.36 -12.90 4.42
N ALA A 64 3.66 -13.03 4.19
CA ALA A 64 4.46 -14.07 4.83
C ALA A 64 4.68 -13.83 6.34
N GLY A 65 4.37 -12.63 6.85
CA GLY A 65 4.61 -12.25 8.24
C GLY A 65 6.09 -11.96 8.54
N ASP A 66 6.90 -11.82 7.50
CA ASP A 66 8.34 -11.59 7.62
C ASP A 66 8.64 -10.12 7.95
N THR A 67 9.72 -9.88 8.68
CA THR A 67 10.23 -8.56 9.07
C THR A 67 11.70 -8.38 8.70
N ASN A 68 12.35 -9.43 8.19
CA ASN A 68 13.73 -9.37 7.74
C ASN A 68 13.79 -9.11 6.22
N ILE A 69 14.61 -8.15 5.82
CA ILE A 69 14.72 -7.74 4.40
C ILE A 69 15.46 -8.72 3.50
N LYS A 70 15.94 -9.85 4.04
CA LYS A 70 16.68 -10.85 3.24
C LYS A 70 15.89 -11.31 2.03
N TYR A 71 14.59 -11.67 2.21
CA TYR A 71 13.72 -12.05 1.09
C TYR A 71 13.67 -10.95 0.01
N LEU A 72 13.52 -9.69 0.42
CA LEU A 72 13.46 -8.56 -0.51
C LEU A 72 14.79 -8.39 -1.28
N LYS A 73 15.92 -8.46 -0.58
CA LYS A 73 17.25 -8.39 -1.19
C LYS A 73 17.52 -9.52 -2.19
N ASP A 74 17.15 -10.75 -1.83
CA ASP A 74 17.29 -11.92 -2.70
C ASP A 74 16.53 -11.76 -4.03
N HIS A 75 15.45 -10.95 -4.03
CA HIS A 75 14.66 -10.61 -5.21
C HIS A 75 15.04 -9.26 -5.85
N GLY A 76 16.10 -8.59 -5.36
CA GLY A 76 16.59 -7.31 -5.90
C GLY A 76 15.69 -6.12 -5.52
N VAL A 77 14.91 -6.23 -4.44
CA VAL A 77 14.08 -5.16 -3.88
C VAL A 77 14.83 -4.51 -2.71
N ARG A 78 15.00 -3.19 -2.77
CA ARG A 78 15.84 -2.43 -1.82
C ARG A 78 15.10 -1.31 -1.09
N ILE A 79 13.79 -1.29 -1.19
CA ILE A 79 12.97 -0.18 -0.66
C ILE A 79 12.94 -0.09 0.87
N TRP A 80 13.53 -1.06 1.56
CA TRP A 80 13.63 -1.12 3.03
C TRP A 80 15.08 -1.11 3.55
N ASP A 81 16.09 -1.04 2.66
CA ASP A 81 17.51 -1.16 3.04
C ASP A 81 17.95 -0.09 4.05
N GLU A 82 17.40 1.12 3.97
CA GLU A 82 17.83 2.27 4.79
C GLU A 82 17.32 2.21 6.25
N TRP A 83 16.32 1.37 6.53
CA TRP A 83 15.73 1.24 7.86
C TRP A 83 16.12 -0.04 8.60
N ALA A 84 16.64 -1.03 7.89
CA ALA A 84 17.00 -2.31 8.49
C ALA A 84 18.29 -2.21 9.31
N ASP A 85 18.36 -2.97 10.41
CA ASP A 85 19.56 -3.11 11.19
C ASP A 85 20.64 -3.91 10.44
N GLU A 86 21.81 -4.11 11.07
CA GLU A 86 22.95 -4.85 10.50
C GLU A 86 22.60 -6.31 10.14
N ARG A 87 21.57 -6.89 10.78
CA ARG A 87 21.07 -8.26 10.52
C ARG A 87 19.95 -8.28 9.47
N GLY A 88 19.54 -7.11 9.00
CA GLY A 88 18.43 -6.96 8.06
C GLY A 88 17.05 -6.99 8.71
N ASP A 89 16.95 -6.80 10.02
CA ASP A 89 15.68 -6.81 10.75
C ASP A 89 15.11 -5.39 10.88
N LEU A 90 13.78 -5.31 10.84
CA LEU A 90 13.01 -4.06 10.97
C LEU A 90 12.20 -4.00 12.26
N GLY A 91 12.30 -5.02 13.12
CA GLY A 91 11.41 -5.16 14.27
C GLY A 91 9.99 -5.59 13.87
N PRO A 92 9.00 -5.49 14.77
CA PRO A 92 7.66 -6.05 14.56
C PRO A 92 6.79 -5.19 13.63
N VAL A 93 7.28 -4.88 12.41
CA VAL A 93 6.58 -4.07 11.39
C VAL A 93 5.43 -4.85 10.74
N TYR A 94 4.75 -4.28 9.80
CA TYR A 94 3.56 -4.71 9.06
C TYR A 94 3.27 -6.22 9.06
N GLY A 95 4.17 -7.04 8.51
CA GLY A 95 3.99 -8.48 8.39
C GLY A 95 3.79 -9.16 9.74
N HIS A 96 4.59 -8.80 10.74
CA HIS A 96 4.45 -9.31 12.10
C HIS A 96 3.07 -8.96 12.68
N GLN A 97 2.66 -7.70 12.60
CA GLN A 97 1.37 -7.28 13.14
C GLN A 97 0.19 -7.94 12.41
N TRP A 98 0.28 -8.12 11.11
CA TRP A 98 -0.77 -8.77 10.32
C TRP A 98 -0.93 -10.26 10.63
N ARG A 99 0.18 -10.96 10.90
CA ARG A 99 0.24 -12.42 10.98
C ARG A 99 0.49 -12.99 12.38
N SER A 100 1.01 -12.19 13.29
CA SER A 100 1.46 -12.64 14.60
C SER A 100 1.21 -11.59 15.68
N TRP A 101 0.05 -10.93 15.67
CA TRP A 101 -0.32 -9.94 16.68
C TRP A 101 -0.29 -10.56 18.08
N PRO A 102 0.45 -10.00 19.04
CA PRO A 102 0.58 -10.61 20.39
C PRO A 102 -0.73 -10.51 21.18
N ALA A 103 -1.20 -11.63 21.71
CA ALA A 103 -2.36 -11.73 22.60
C ALA A 103 -1.93 -11.84 24.07
N LYS A 104 -2.87 -11.59 25.01
CA LYS A 104 -2.58 -11.56 26.45
C LYS A 104 -2.13 -12.90 27.04
N ASP A 105 -2.53 -14.00 26.43
CA ASP A 105 -2.22 -15.37 26.89
C ASP A 105 -0.91 -15.92 26.31
N GLY A 106 -0.12 -15.07 25.66
CA GLY A 106 1.11 -15.45 24.98
C GLY A 106 0.91 -16.12 23.62
N GLN A 107 -0.34 -16.23 23.15
CA GLN A 107 -0.65 -16.66 21.79
C GLN A 107 -0.50 -15.50 20.80
N THR A 108 -0.62 -15.80 19.52
CA THR A 108 -0.64 -14.80 18.45
C THR A 108 -1.94 -14.87 17.67
N ILE A 109 -2.36 -13.72 17.15
CA ILE A 109 -3.53 -13.59 16.28
C ILE A 109 -3.06 -13.37 14.86
N ASP A 110 -3.42 -14.28 13.95
CA ASP A 110 -3.25 -14.09 12.51
C ASP A 110 -4.46 -13.33 11.97
N GLN A 111 -4.33 -12.00 11.84
CA GLN A 111 -5.41 -11.13 11.40
C GLN A 111 -5.82 -11.42 9.94
N ILE A 112 -4.87 -11.82 9.07
CA ILE A 112 -5.17 -12.11 7.65
C ILE A 112 -5.98 -13.40 7.52
N SER A 113 -5.58 -14.48 8.20
CA SER A 113 -6.34 -15.73 8.20
C SER A 113 -7.76 -15.51 8.74
N HIS A 114 -7.86 -14.80 9.87
CA HIS A 114 -9.15 -14.47 10.49
C HIS A 114 -10.04 -13.63 9.57
N LEU A 115 -9.47 -12.65 8.86
CA LEU A 115 -10.16 -11.83 7.89
C LEU A 115 -10.76 -12.68 6.75
N ILE A 116 -9.95 -13.57 6.14
CA ILE A 116 -10.39 -14.43 5.04
C ILE A 116 -11.54 -15.36 5.47
N GLU A 117 -11.41 -15.97 6.64
CA GLU A 117 -12.45 -16.82 7.21
C GLU A 117 -13.74 -16.02 7.49
N MET A 118 -13.60 -14.83 8.03
CA MET A 118 -14.75 -13.98 8.34
C MET A 118 -15.48 -13.51 7.08
N ILE A 119 -14.76 -13.12 6.02
CA ILE A 119 -15.38 -12.77 4.73
C ILE A 119 -16.19 -13.94 4.17
N LYS A 120 -15.65 -15.17 4.23
CA LYS A 120 -16.32 -16.36 3.73
C LYS A 120 -17.57 -16.73 4.54
N ARG A 121 -17.51 -16.58 5.86
CA ARG A 121 -18.57 -16.99 6.79
C ARG A 121 -19.63 -15.93 7.02
N ASN A 122 -19.24 -14.67 7.09
CA ASN A 122 -20.11 -13.54 7.39
C ASN A 122 -19.66 -12.28 6.62
N PRO A 123 -19.92 -12.21 5.30
CA PRO A 123 -19.48 -11.08 4.46
C PRO A 123 -20.08 -9.73 4.88
N ASP A 124 -21.24 -9.72 5.56
CA ASP A 124 -21.88 -8.49 6.06
C ASP A 124 -21.24 -7.93 7.34
N SER A 125 -20.21 -8.57 7.84
CA SER A 125 -19.49 -8.13 9.05
C SER A 125 -18.89 -6.74 8.86
N ARG A 126 -19.07 -5.87 9.86
CA ARG A 126 -18.39 -4.57 9.95
C ARG A 126 -17.03 -4.64 10.65
N ARG A 127 -16.54 -5.86 10.95
CA ARG A 127 -15.29 -6.13 11.65
C ARG A 127 -14.21 -6.71 10.75
N LEU A 128 -14.33 -6.53 9.44
CA LEU A 128 -13.36 -6.99 8.44
C LEU A 128 -12.17 -6.03 8.42
N ILE A 129 -11.42 -5.96 9.53
CA ILE A 129 -10.35 -4.99 9.76
C ILE A 129 -9.04 -5.73 10.05
N VAL A 130 -7.94 -5.21 9.49
CA VAL A 130 -6.57 -5.56 9.83
C VAL A 130 -5.84 -4.28 10.23
N THR A 131 -5.10 -4.32 11.33
CA THR A 131 -4.32 -3.19 11.83
C THR A 131 -2.85 -3.54 11.97
N ALA A 132 -1.98 -2.63 11.57
CA ALA A 132 -0.55 -2.68 11.83
C ALA A 132 -0.14 -1.75 12.98
N TRP A 133 -1.01 -0.83 13.39
CA TRP A 133 -0.73 0.12 14.47
C TRP A 133 -0.95 -0.53 15.82
N ASN A 134 0.15 -0.94 16.44
CA ASN A 134 0.17 -1.53 17.79
C ASN A 134 0.92 -0.58 18.74
N PRO A 135 0.22 0.16 19.63
CA PRO A 135 0.88 1.09 20.55
C PRO A 135 1.93 0.45 21.46
N ALA A 136 1.83 -0.85 21.75
CA ALA A 136 2.80 -1.57 22.57
C ALA A 136 4.10 -1.93 21.83
N ASP A 137 4.10 -1.86 20.51
CA ASP A 137 5.23 -2.27 19.67
C ASP A 137 5.80 -1.14 18.80
N VAL A 138 5.10 -0.01 18.67
CA VAL A 138 5.50 1.10 17.77
C VAL A 138 6.95 1.54 18.01
N ASP A 139 7.38 1.63 19.27
CA ASP A 139 8.73 2.07 19.64
C ASP A 139 9.82 1.01 19.36
N LYS A 140 9.41 -0.23 19.02
CA LYS A 140 10.31 -1.33 18.65
C LYS A 140 10.48 -1.47 17.13
N MET A 141 9.72 -0.73 16.36
CA MET A 141 9.74 -0.77 14.90
C MET A 141 10.77 0.19 14.34
N ALA A 142 11.56 -0.25 13.37
CA ALA A 142 12.49 0.63 12.66
C ALA A 142 11.78 1.80 11.99
N LEU A 143 10.55 1.57 11.52
CA LEU A 143 9.66 2.59 10.98
C LEU A 143 8.22 2.32 11.43
N PRO A 144 7.62 3.21 12.26
CA PRO A 144 6.20 3.10 12.63
C PRO A 144 5.28 3.08 11.42
N PRO A 145 4.23 2.23 11.39
CA PRO A 145 3.39 2.03 10.22
C PRO A 145 2.75 3.33 9.72
N CYS A 146 3.02 3.69 8.47
CA CYS A 146 2.35 4.81 7.79
C CYS A 146 0.92 4.42 7.40
N HIS A 147 0.74 3.26 6.75
CA HIS A 147 -0.57 2.68 6.46
C HIS A 147 -1.01 1.82 7.66
N CYS A 148 -1.83 2.43 8.53
CA CYS A 148 -2.10 1.94 9.88
C CYS A 148 -3.07 0.78 9.93
N LEU A 149 -4.16 0.88 9.18
CA LEU A 149 -5.23 -0.12 9.14
C LEU A 149 -5.96 -0.09 7.81
N PHE A 150 -6.53 -1.24 7.46
CA PHE A 150 -7.46 -1.33 6.34
C PHE A 150 -8.68 -2.15 6.71
N GLN A 151 -9.80 -1.83 6.07
CA GLN A 151 -11.09 -2.47 6.26
C GLN A 151 -11.64 -2.93 4.93
N PHE A 152 -12.19 -4.13 4.91
CA PHE A 152 -12.95 -4.63 3.77
C PHE A 152 -14.45 -4.43 3.95
N TYR A 153 -15.14 -4.35 2.83
CA TYR A 153 -16.59 -4.22 2.73
C TYR A 153 -17.08 -5.07 1.57
N VAL A 154 -18.12 -5.86 1.82
CA VAL A 154 -18.74 -6.70 0.80
C VAL A 154 -20.15 -6.18 0.52
N ALA A 155 -20.43 -5.95 -0.75
CA ALA A 155 -21.78 -5.59 -1.22
C ALA A 155 -21.99 -6.10 -2.65
N GLU A 156 -23.15 -6.63 -2.95
CA GLU A 156 -23.51 -7.12 -4.29
C GLU A 156 -22.49 -8.11 -4.90
N GLY A 157 -21.91 -8.95 -4.05
CA GLY A 157 -20.89 -9.92 -4.45
C GLY A 157 -19.53 -9.29 -4.82
N ARG A 158 -19.29 -8.02 -4.45
CA ARG A 158 -18.05 -7.29 -4.67
C ARG A 158 -17.35 -6.98 -3.37
N LEU A 159 -16.02 -7.08 -3.38
CA LEU A 159 -15.15 -6.76 -2.26
C LEU A 159 -14.46 -5.42 -2.51
N SER A 160 -14.65 -4.47 -1.60
CA SER A 160 -13.95 -3.18 -1.56
C SER A 160 -13.04 -3.10 -0.35
N CYS A 161 -11.96 -2.34 -0.48
CA CYS A 161 -10.99 -2.10 0.60
C CYS A 161 -10.85 -0.60 0.86
N GLN A 162 -10.86 -0.20 2.12
CA GLN A 162 -10.49 1.14 2.55
C GLN A 162 -9.24 1.10 3.41
N LEU A 163 -8.20 1.83 2.99
CA LEU A 163 -6.96 2.03 3.74
C LEU A 163 -7.00 3.37 4.48
N TYR A 164 -6.60 3.40 5.75
CA TYR A 164 -6.22 4.62 6.43
C TYR A 164 -4.69 4.71 6.55
N GLN A 165 -4.12 5.75 5.96
CA GLN A 165 -2.71 6.07 6.00
C GLN A 165 -2.49 7.38 6.77
N ARG A 166 -1.83 7.29 7.95
CA ARG A 166 -1.64 8.44 8.86
C ARG A 166 -0.65 9.47 8.33
N SER A 167 0.33 9.03 7.55
CA SER A 167 1.42 9.84 7.00
C SER A 167 1.73 9.34 5.59
N ALA A 168 1.71 10.22 4.61
CA ALA A 168 1.74 9.85 3.21
C ALA A 168 2.64 10.78 2.38
N ASP A 169 3.85 10.30 2.04
CA ASP A 169 4.64 10.90 0.96
C ASP A 169 3.91 10.67 -0.37
N VAL A 170 3.26 11.73 -0.85
CA VAL A 170 2.39 11.64 -2.02
C VAL A 170 3.18 11.41 -3.29
N PHE A 171 4.44 11.85 -3.36
CA PHE A 171 5.22 11.69 -4.59
C PHE A 171 5.85 10.29 -4.70
N LEU A 172 6.54 9.77 -3.67
CA LEU A 172 7.23 8.48 -3.72
C LEU A 172 6.38 7.32 -3.19
N GLY A 173 5.79 7.46 -2.00
CA GLY A 173 5.14 6.36 -1.27
C GLY A 173 3.74 6.04 -1.76
N VAL A 174 2.87 7.04 -1.88
CA VAL A 174 1.44 6.85 -2.21
C VAL A 174 1.21 6.04 -3.49
N PRO A 175 1.96 6.23 -4.60
CA PRO A 175 1.80 5.41 -5.79
C PRO A 175 2.01 3.92 -5.56
N PHE A 176 2.97 3.55 -4.70
CA PHE A 176 3.22 2.16 -4.29
C PHE A 176 2.07 1.63 -3.45
N ASN A 177 1.59 2.42 -2.49
CA ASN A 177 0.49 2.01 -1.60
C ASN A 177 -0.82 1.81 -2.37
N ILE A 178 -1.16 2.67 -3.34
CA ILE A 178 -2.33 2.49 -4.21
C ILE A 178 -2.27 1.13 -4.90
N ALA A 179 -1.17 0.82 -5.58
CA ALA A 179 -1.03 -0.42 -6.33
C ALA A 179 -0.99 -1.65 -5.39
N SER A 180 -0.30 -1.56 -4.25
CA SER A 180 -0.19 -2.65 -3.27
C SER A 180 -1.56 -3.04 -2.69
N TYR A 181 -2.35 -2.07 -2.21
CA TYR A 181 -3.66 -2.37 -1.64
C TYR A 181 -4.73 -2.69 -2.68
N ALA A 182 -4.63 -2.15 -3.89
CA ALA A 182 -5.44 -2.61 -5.00
C ALA A 182 -5.15 -4.08 -5.32
N LEU A 183 -3.86 -4.48 -5.36
CA LEU A 183 -3.46 -5.86 -5.58
C LEU A 183 -3.95 -6.78 -4.45
N LEU A 184 -3.78 -6.38 -3.19
CA LEU A 184 -4.31 -7.10 -2.03
C LEU A 184 -5.83 -7.31 -2.15
N THR A 185 -6.56 -6.28 -2.61
CA THR A 185 -8.02 -6.38 -2.83
C THR A 185 -8.36 -7.41 -3.89
N LEU A 186 -7.62 -7.45 -5.00
CA LEU A 186 -7.79 -8.48 -6.04
C LEU A 186 -7.52 -9.87 -5.51
N MET A 187 -6.42 -10.06 -4.74
CA MET A 187 -6.04 -11.34 -4.15
C MET A 187 -7.10 -11.85 -3.17
N VAL A 188 -7.54 -10.99 -2.25
CA VAL A 188 -8.58 -11.35 -1.26
C VAL A 188 -9.90 -11.66 -1.96
N ALA A 189 -10.32 -10.87 -2.94
CA ALA A 189 -11.53 -11.15 -3.72
C ALA A 189 -11.46 -12.54 -4.38
N GLN A 190 -10.34 -12.90 -5.00
CA GLN A 190 -10.15 -14.21 -5.64
C GLN A 190 -10.27 -15.36 -4.65
N VAL A 191 -9.55 -15.33 -3.52
CA VAL A 191 -9.55 -16.46 -2.55
C VAL A 191 -10.84 -16.57 -1.75
N THR A 192 -11.69 -15.54 -1.78
CA THR A 192 -13.00 -15.53 -1.13
C THR A 192 -14.15 -15.72 -2.12
N GLY A 193 -13.87 -15.84 -3.43
CA GLY A 193 -14.88 -16.06 -4.47
C GLY A 193 -15.72 -14.81 -4.79
N LEU A 194 -15.23 -13.62 -4.44
CA LEU A 194 -15.88 -12.34 -4.69
C LEU A 194 -15.31 -11.66 -5.93
N LYS A 195 -16.06 -10.70 -6.49
CA LYS A 195 -15.54 -9.79 -7.53
C LYS A 195 -14.87 -8.58 -6.91
N PRO A 196 -13.81 -8.03 -7.51
CA PRO A 196 -13.24 -6.77 -7.05
C PRO A 196 -14.25 -5.61 -7.14
N GLY A 197 -14.28 -4.79 -6.10
CA GLY A 197 -15.07 -3.56 -6.03
C GLY A 197 -14.19 -2.32 -6.19
N GLU A 198 -14.01 -1.58 -5.11
CA GLU A 198 -13.23 -0.33 -5.09
C GLU A 198 -12.07 -0.43 -4.09
N PHE A 199 -11.01 0.31 -4.38
CA PHE A 199 -10.00 0.67 -3.39
C PHE A 199 -10.22 2.13 -2.99
N ILE A 200 -10.37 2.39 -1.70
CA ILE A 200 -10.52 3.71 -1.11
C ILE A 200 -9.27 4.02 -0.28
N HIS A 201 -8.60 5.11 -0.56
CA HIS A 201 -7.39 5.53 0.15
C HIS A 201 -7.69 6.80 0.94
N THR A 202 -7.69 6.68 2.26
CA THR A 202 -7.96 7.76 3.21
C THR A 202 -6.66 8.16 3.89
N PHE A 203 -6.39 9.46 3.95
CA PHE A 203 -5.15 10.02 4.48
C PHE A 203 -5.40 10.82 5.75
N GLY A 204 -4.44 10.76 6.67
CA GLY A 204 -4.22 11.77 7.69
C GLY A 204 -3.38 12.91 7.12
N ASP A 205 -2.07 12.95 7.42
CA ASP A 205 -1.13 13.92 6.87
C ASP A 205 -0.69 13.46 5.46
N ALA A 206 -1.18 14.11 4.42
CA ALA A 206 -0.76 13.89 3.03
C ALA A 206 0.15 15.03 2.61
N HIS A 207 1.39 14.72 2.20
CA HIS A 207 2.40 15.73 1.99
C HIS A 207 3.28 15.48 0.76
N LEU A 208 3.84 16.58 0.25
CA LEU A 208 4.94 16.62 -0.70
C LEU A 208 6.17 17.18 0.02
N TYR A 209 7.31 16.47 -0.04
CA TYR A 209 8.57 17.01 0.44
C TYR A 209 8.98 18.22 -0.42
N LEU A 210 9.58 19.24 0.18
CA LEU A 210 9.94 20.47 -0.52
C LEU A 210 10.95 20.25 -1.65
N ASN A 211 11.80 19.23 -1.55
CA ASN A 211 12.72 18.80 -2.61
C ASN A 211 12.05 18.01 -3.75
N HIS A 212 10.73 17.71 -3.65
CA HIS A 212 9.97 17.01 -4.69
C HIS A 212 9.00 17.92 -5.46
N LEU A 213 8.94 19.22 -5.17
CA LEU A 213 7.93 20.10 -5.77
C LEU A 213 8.08 20.25 -7.29
N GLU A 214 9.30 20.28 -7.80
CA GLU A 214 9.56 20.35 -9.24
C GLU A 214 9.16 19.04 -9.94
N GLN A 215 9.48 17.89 -9.33
CA GLN A 215 9.10 16.58 -9.81
C GLN A 215 7.58 16.40 -9.83
N ALA A 216 6.89 16.90 -8.81
CA ALA A 216 5.43 16.90 -8.73
C ALA A 216 4.81 17.76 -9.85
N ARG A 217 5.32 18.97 -10.10
CA ARG A 217 4.89 19.82 -11.22
C ARG A 217 5.14 19.17 -12.57
N LEU A 218 6.31 18.54 -12.76
CA LEU A 218 6.62 17.77 -13.98
C LEU A 218 5.62 16.62 -14.16
N GLN A 219 5.28 15.88 -13.09
CA GLN A 219 4.32 14.80 -13.18
C GLN A 219 2.91 15.30 -13.51
N LEU A 220 2.50 16.43 -12.95
CA LEU A 220 1.20 17.08 -13.25
C LEU A 220 1.09 17.58 -14.68
N SER A 221 2.20 17.93 -15.34
CA SER A 221 2.21 18.32 -16.76
C SER A 221 1.93 17.16 -17.74
N ARG A 222 1.90 15.91 -17.24
CA ARG A 222 1.74 14.71 -18.05
C ARG A 222 0.29 14.23 -18.03
N ALA A 223 -0.30 14.03 -19.21
CA ALA A 223 -1.64 13.45 -19.31
C ALA A 223 -1.64 11.97 -18.85
N PRO A 224 -2.58 11.55 -17.99
CA PRO A 224 -2.75 10.15 -17.68
C PRO A 224 -3.09 9.34 -18.93
N ARG A 225 -2.52 8.12 -19.03
CA ARG A 225 -2.83 7.14 -20.06
C ARG A 225 -3.81 6.09 -19.52
N ALA A 226 -4.28 5.21 -20.40
CA ALA A 226 -5.15 4.10 -20.01
C ALA A 226 -4.53 3.25 -18.89
N LEU A 227 -5.36 2.78 -17.96
CA LEU A 227 -4.91 1.90 -16.89
C LEU A 227 -4.51 0.54 -17.46
N PRO A 228 -3.46 -0.09 -16.90
CA PRO A 228 -3.10 -1.45 -17.25
C PRO A 228 -4.10 -2.46 -16.69
N THR A 229 -3.96 -3.70 -17.15
CA THR A 229 -4.70 -4.85 -16.63
C THR A 229 -3.78 -5.72 -15.79
N MET A 230 -4.21 -6.05 -14.56
CA MET A 230 -3.57 -7.05 -13.71
C MET A 230 -4.34 -8.36 -13.80
N THR A 231 -3.69 -9.42 -14.27
CA THR A 231 -4.23 -10.77 -14.26
C THR A 231 -3.54 -11.57 -13.15
N ILE A 232 -4.34 -12.29 -12.37
CA ILE A 232 -3.84 -13.14 -11.27
C ILE A 232 -4.14 -14.59 -11.64
N ASN A 233 -3.20 -15.51 -11.38
CA ASN A 233 -3.36 -16.94 -11.60
C ASN A 233 -4.59 -17.46 -10.84
N SER A 234 -5.62 -17.85 -11.57
CA SER A 234 -6.92 -18.25 -11.00
C SER A 234 -6.88 -19.58 -10.22
N ASP A 235 -5.79 -20.35 -10.36
CA ASP A 235 -5.64 -21.63 -9.67
C ASP A 235 -5.23 -21.48 -8.20
N VAL A 236 -4.69 -20.32 -7.83
CA VAL A 236 -4.32 -20.01 -6.44
C VAL A 236 -5.57 -19.71 -5.62
N LYS A 237 -5.80 -20.52 -4.58
CA LYS A 237 -6.99 -20.47 -3.70
C LYS A 237 -6.66 -20.09 -2.25
N ASP A 238 -5.37 -20.06 -1.91
CA ASP A 238 -4.86 -19.66 -0.60
C ASP A 238 -4.10 -18.34 -0.73
N ILE A 239 -4.43 -17.35 0.12
CA ILE A 239 -3.81 -16.03 0.12
C ILE A 239 -2.29 -16.09 0.34
N PHE A 240 -1.80 -17.12 1.04
CA PHE A 240 -0.40 -17.32 1.36
C PHE A 240 0.37 -18.14 0.33
N ALA A 241 -0.34 -18.70 -0.66
CA ALA A 241 0.27 -19.52 -1.72
C ALA A 241 0.71 -18.71 -2.94
N PHE A 242 0.32 -17.45 -3.03
CA PHE A 242 0.72 -16.59 -4.14
C PHE A 242 2.23 -16.40 -4.23
N ARG A 243 2.72 -16.41 -5.47
CA ARG A 243 4.12 -16.13 -5.83
C ARG A 243 4.17 -15.00 -6.85
N TYR A 244 5.34 -14.42 -7.05
CA TYR A 244 5.52 -13.34 -8.01
C TYR A 244 5.02 -13.68 -9.43
N GLU A 245 5.24 -14.92 -9.86
CA GLU A 245 4.88 -15.44 -11.18
C GLU A 245 3.36 -15.55 -11.40
N ASP A 246 2.56 -15.49 -10.34
CA ASP A 246 1.10 -15.55 -10.41
C ASP A 246 0.47 -14.21 -10.87
N PHE A 247 1.28 -13.16 -11.00
CA PHE A 247 0.82 -11.81 -11.37
C PHE A 247 1.34 -11.42 -12.75
N THR A 248 0.43 -11.09 -13.66
CA THR A 248 0.77 -10.64 -15.00
C THR A 248 0.18 -9.26 -15.26
N LEU A 249 1.05 -8.27 -15.50
CA LEU A 249 0.65 -6.93 -15.90
C LEU A 249 0.65 -6.83 -17.42
N SER A 250 -0.46 -6.37 -18.01
CA SER A 250 -0.61 -6.14 -19.44
C SER A 250 -1.01 -4.71 -19.72
N HIS A 251 -0.62 -4.19 -20.89
CA HIS A 251 -0.98 -2.85 -21.39
C HIS A 251 -0.48 -1.70 -20.50
N TYR A 252 0.65 -1.88 -19.81
CA TYR A 252 1.25 -0.80 -19.04
C TYR A 252 2.13 0.07 -19.91
N ASP A 253 1.62 1.25 -20.27
CA ASP A 253 2.30 2.27 -21.08
C ASP A 253 2.46 3.57 -20.27
N PRO A 254 3.40 3.64 -19.32
CA PRO A 254 3.61 4.82 -18.50
C PRO A 254 4.51 5.84 -19.21
N HIS A 255 4.41 7.11 -18.78
CA HIS A 255 5.47 8.09 -19.01
C HIS A 255 6.77 7.65 -18.31
N PRO A 256 7.93 8.16 -18.73
CA PRO A 256 9.23 7.83 -18.13
C PRO A 256 9.24 8.06 -16.61
N HIS A 257 10.07 7.29 -15.92
CA HIS A 257 10.32 7.49 -14.49
C HIS A 257 10.78 8.93 -14.19
N ILE A 258 10.37 9.45 -13.03
CA ILE A 258 10.86 10.72 -12.49
C ILE A 258 11.66 10.40 -11.24
N LYS A 259 12.96 10.67 -11.30
CA LYS A 259 13.88 10.44 -10.16
C LYS A 259 13.63 11.48 -9.07
N ALA A 260 13.59 11.03 -7.83
CA ALA A 260 13.59 11.87 -6.63
C ALA A 260 14.35 11.18 -5.50
N GLU A 261 14.90 11.96 -4.58
CA GLU A 261 15.63 11.45 -3.43
C GLU A 261 14.66 11.09 -2.31
N VAL A 262 14.92 9.98 -1.62
CA VAL A 262 14.15 9.60 -0.42
C VAL A 262 14.56 10.52 0.73
N ALA A 263 13.58 11.09 1.43
CA ALA A 263 13.82 11.83 2.66
C ALA A 263 13.89 10.83 3.84
N VAL A 264 15.04 10.72 4.49
CA VAL A 264 15.35 9.78 5.59
C VAL A 264 15.70 10.49 6.89
#